data_c990249d1d7768cdf511fa0c1458c684
#
_entry.id   c990249d1d7768cdf511fa0c1458c684
#
_cell.length_a   1.000
_cell.length_b   1.000
_cell.length_c   1.000
_cell.angle_alpha   90.00
_cell.angle_beta   90.00
_cell.angle_gamma   90.00
#
_symmetry.space_group_name_H-M   'P 1'
#
loop_
_entity.id
_entity.type
_entity.pdbx_description
1 polymer ?
#
loop_
_entity_poly.entity_id
_entity_poly.type
_entity_poly.pdbx_seq_one_letter_code
_entity_poly.pdbx_strand_id
1 'polypeptide(L)'
;MANIIVVFPKIEDAKNIRNLLVRYGFSVSAVCTTGAQAISTADGLDDGIVVCGYRFPDMIYSDLHADLPSHFEMLLVASQKYLSECSN
;
A
#
# COMPACT_ATOMS: atom_id res chain seq x y z
N MET A 1 9.40 -11.85 -10.30
CA MET A 1 8.63 -11.78 -9.04
C MET A 1 8.05 -10.39 -8.88
N ALA A 2 6.81 -10.33 -8.41
CA ALA A 2 6.15 -9.04 -8.25
C ALA A 2 6.73 -8.27 -7.06
N ASN A 3 6.91 -6.97 -7.24
CA ASN A 3 7.30 -6.09 -6.14
C ASN A 3 6.07 -5.71 -5.33
N ILE A 4 6.25 -5.55 -4.03
CA ILE A 4 5.16 -5.12 -3.15
C ILE A 4 5.56 -3.82 -2.49
N ILE A 5 4.71 -2.80 -2.62
CA ILE A 5 4.88 -1.52 -1.97
C ILE A 5 3.76 -1.39 -0.94
N VAL A 6 4.11 -1.14 0.31
CA VAL A 6 3.16 -0.95 1.39
C VAL A 6 3.04 0.53 1.70
N VAL A 7 1.82 1.07 1.65
CA VAL A 7 1.57 2.50 1.83
C VAL A 7 0.45 2.71 2.85
N PHE A 8 0.78 3.24 4.00
CA PHE A 8 -0.20 3.60 5.02
C PHE A 8 0.19 4.94 5.65
N PRO A 9 -0.78 5.77 6.04
CA PRO A 9 -0.47 7.08 6.63
C PRO A 9 0.30 6.99 7.94
N LYS A 10 0.11 5.89 8.68
CA LYS A 10 0.85 5.65 9.92
C LYS A 10 1.93 4.61 9.67
N ILE A 11 3.16 4.96 10.00
CA ILE A 11 4.30 4.05 9.78
C ILE A 11 4.13 2.74 10.54
N GLU A 12 3.49 2.76 11.70
CA GLU A 12 3.26 1.56 12.48
C GLU A 12 2.36 0.57 11.72
N ASP A 13 1.29 1.07 11.11
CA ASP A 13 0.40 0.25 10.30
C ASP A 13 1.12 -0.34 9.09
N ALA A 14 1.92 0.49 8.43
CA ALA A 14 2.71 0.05 7.28
C ALA A 14 3.68 -1.06 7.67
N LYS A 15 4.37 -0.92 8.80
CA LYS A 15 5.30 -1.93 9.28
C LYS A 15 4.58 -3.22 9.67
N ASN A 16 3.40 -3.12 10.29
CA ASN A 16 2.62 -4.29 10.67
C ASN A 16 2.19 -5.09 9.44
N ILE A 17 1.71 -4.41 8.41
CA ILE A 17 1.33 -5.07 7.16
C ILE A 17 2.56 -5.66 6.48
N ARG A 18 3.67 -4.95 6.45
CA ARG A 18 4.92 -5.47 5.89
C ARG A 18 5.34 -6.76 6.60
N ASN A 19 5.33 -6.75 7.93
CA ASN A 19 5.74 -7.92 8.71
C ASN A 19 4.81 -9.11 8.43
N LEU A 20 3.52 -8.85 8.31
CA LEU A 20 2.55 -9.89 7.99
C LEU A 20 2.83 -10.51 6.62
N LEU A 21 3.08 -9.68 5.62
CA LEU A 21 3.39 -10.14 4.26
C LEU A 21 4.67 -10.96 4.23
N VAL A 22 5.71 -10.51 4.94
CA VAL A 22 6.98 -11.23 5.00
C VAL A 22 6.80 -12.60 5.67
N ARG A 23 5.95 -12.68 6.69
CA ARG A 23 5.65 -13.95 7.37
C ARG A 23 5.00 -14.96 6.43
N TYR A 24 4.21 -14.47 5.46
CA TYR A 24 3.57 -15.34 4.48
C TYR A 24 4.44 -15.62 3.25
N GLY A 25 5.70 -15.20 3.28
CA GLY A 25 6.65 -15.51 2.22
C GLY A 25 6.71 -14.48 1.10
N PHE A 26 6.09 -13.32 1.27
CA PHE A 26 6.13 -12.26 0.27
C PHE A 26 7.34 -11.34 0.49
N SER A 27 7.83 -10.78 -0.60
CA SER A 27 8.94 -9.81 -0.58
C SER A 27 8.38 -8.40 -0.68
N VAL A 28 8.60 -7.59 0.35
CA VAL A 28 8.16 -6.19 0.35
C VAL A 28 9.32 -5.31 -0.10
N SER A 29 9.13 -4.61 -1.21
CA SER A 29 10.18 -3.78 -1.82
C SER A 29 10.31 -2.42 -1.13
N ALA A 30 9.22 -1.86 -0.63
CA ALA A 30 9.25 -0.56 0.01
C ALA A 30 8.07 -0.38 0.96
N VAL A 31 8.28 0.48 1.95
CA VAL A 31 7.24 0.90 2.90
C VAL A 31 7.16 2.42 2.83
N CYS A 32 5.98 2.95 2.54
CA CYS A 32 5.75 4.37 2.35
C CYS A 32 4.65 4.88 3.27
N THR A 33 4.66 6.18 3.54
CA THR A 33 3.61 6.81 4.35
C THR A 33 2.82 7.85 3.58
N THR A 34 3.23 8.15 2.35
CA THR A 34 2.52 9.10 1.48
C THR A 34 2.31 8.48 0.10
N GLY A 35 1.30 8.98 -0.61
CA GLY A 35 1.03 8.55 -1.98
C GLY A 35 2.17 8.93 -2.93
N ALA A 36 2.74 10.11 -2.75
CA ALA A 36 3.84 10.57 -3.59
C ALA A 36 5.05 9.63 -3.50
N GLN A 37 5.37 9.16 -2.30
CA GLN A 37 6.46 8.19 -2.11
C GLN A 37 6.18 6.88 -2.84
N ALA A 38 4.94 6.42 -2.79
CA ALA A 38 4.54 5.19 -3.46
C ALA A 38 4.67 5.32 -4.97
N ILE A 39 4.22 6.42 -5.54
CA ILE A 39 4.29 6.67 -6.98
C ILE A 39 5.75 6.72 -7.43
N SER A 40 6.58 7.46 -6.70
CA SER A 40 8.00 7.58 -7.02
C SER A 40 8.70 6.22 -6.97
N THR A 41 8.38 5.41 -5.98
CA THR A 41 8.94 4.07 -5.85
C THR A 41 8.47 3.16 -6.99
N ALA A 42 7.19 3.22 -7.33
CA ALA A 42 6.62 2.41 -8.42
C ALA A 42 7.24 2.75 -9.77
N ASP A 43 7.55 4.03 -9.99
CA ASP A 43 8.19 4.46 -11.25
C ASP A 43 9.56 3.81 -11.44
N GLY A 44 10.23 3.46 -10.36
CA GLY A 44 11.54 2.80 -10.42
C GLY A 44 11.49 1.28 -10.51
N LEU A 45 10.30 0.69 -10.49
CA LEU A 45 10.11 -0.75 -10.51
C LEU A 45 9.36 -1.18 -11.77
N ASP A 46 9.58 -2.42 -12.18
CA ASP A 46 8.99 -2.94 -13.43
C ASP A 46 7.50 -3.20 -13.28
N ASP A 47 7.11 -3.88 -12.22
CA ASP A 47 5.70 -4.18 -11.95
C ASP A 47 5.52 -4.50 -10.47
N GLY A 48 4.28 -4.65 -10.05
CA GLY A 48 4.02 -5.05 -8.68
C GLY A 48 2.61 -4.73 -8.21
N ILE A 49 2.48 -4.77 -6.88
CA ILE A 49 1.22 -4.54 -6.20
C ILE A 49 1.46 -3.49 -5.11
N VAL A 50 0.57 -2.51 -5.05
CA VAL A 50 0.55 -1.53 -3.96
C VAL A 50 -0.51 -1.97 -2.94
N VAL A 51 -0.07 -2.29 -1.74
CA VAL A 51 -0.95 -2.64 -0.62
C VAL A 51 -1.09 -1.39 0.23
N CYS A 52 -2.29 -0.84 0.30
CA CYS A 52 -2.46 0.49 0.89
C CYS A 52 -3.79 0.65 1.63
N GLY A 53 -3.87 1.68 2.46
CA GLY A 53 -5.09 2.11 3.07
C GLY A 53 -5.88 3.04 2.14
N TYR A 54 -6.97 3.62 2.66
CA TYR A 54 -7.87 4.44 1.85
C TYR A 54 -7.43 5.90 1.75
N ARG A 55 -6.72 6.40 2.74
CA ARG A 55 -6.33 7.82 2.81
C ARG A 55 -4.87 7.97 3.16
N PHE A 56 -4.26 9.02 2.62
CA PHE A 56 -2.88 9.41 2.89
C PHE A 56 -2.84 10.89 3.20
N PRO A 57 -1.75 11.40 3.79
CA PRO A 57 -1.64 12.83 4.11
C PRO A 57 -1.75 13.72 2.87
N ASP A 58 -1.35 13.24 1.71
CA ASP A 58 -1.28 14.02 0.48
C ASP A 58 -2.33 13.66 -0.56
N MET A 59 -3.04 12.53 -0.42
CA MET A 59 -4.04 12.11 -1.39
C MET A 59 -4.89 10.97 -0.84
N ILE A 60 -5.97 10.61 -1.55
CA ILE A 60 -6.77 9.43 -1.23
C ILE A 60 -6.41 8.30 -2.20
N TYR A 61 -6.93 7.11 -1.94
CA TYR A 61 -6.59 5.90 -2.71
C TYR A 61 -6.89 6.03 -4.20
N SER A 62 -7.97 6.71 -4.57
CA SER A 62 -8.32 6.85 -5.98
C SER A 62 -7.33 7.74 -6.74
N ASP A 63 -6.80 8.76 -6.08
CA ASP A 63 -5.77 9.60 -6.67
C ASP A 63 -4.47 8.82 -6.85
N LEU A 64 -4.13 8.02 -5.86
CA LEU A 64 -2.95 7.15 -5.95
C LEU A 64 -3.09 6.17 -7.11
N HIS A 65 -4.24 5.53 -7.23
CA HIS A 65 -4.50 4.58 -8.31
C HIS A 65 -4.37 5.24 -9.70
N ALA A 66 -4.90 6.45 -9.82
CA ALA A 66 -4.84 7.19 -11.10
C ALA A 66 -3.40 7.53 -11.51
N ASP A 67 -2.54 7.76 -10.54
CA ASP A 67 -1.14 8.16 -10.80
C ASP A 67 -0.17 6.98 -10.85
N LEU A 68 -0.59 5.79 -10.45
CA LEU A 68 0.27 4.60 -10.52
C LEU A 68 0.50 4.18 -11.96
N PRO A 69 1.70 3.64 -12.27
CA PRO A 69 1.93 3.03 -13.58
C PRO A 69 0.94 1.91 -13.87
N SER A 70 0.61 1.70 -15.14
CA SER A 70 -0.41 0.72 -15.55
C SER A 70 -0.02 -0.73 -15.22
N HIS A 71 1.24 -1.00 -15.02
CA HIS A 71 1.75 -2.34 -14.67
C HIS A 71 1.73 -2.62 -13.17
N PHE A 72 1.17 -1.69 -12.39
CA PHE A 72 0.95 -1.90 -10.95
C PHE A 72 -0.53 -2.10 -10.66
N GLU A 73 -0.82 -3.01 -9.73
CA GLU A 73 -2.16 -3.23 -9.22
C GLU A 73 -2.25 -2.65 -7.81
N MET A 74 -3.46 -2.33 -7.39
CA MET A 74 -3.71 -1.79 -6.05
C MET A 74 -4.58 -2.76 -5.26
N LEU A 75 -4.15 -3.05 -4.04
CA LEU A 75 -4.92 -3.83 -3.08
C LEU A 75 -5.25 -2.94 -1.88
N LEU A 76 -6.52 -2.66 -1.69
CA LEU A 76 -6.99 -1.85 -0.57
C LEU A 76 -7.16 -2.72 0.67
N VAL A 77 -6.65 -2.23 1.80
CA VAL A 77 -6.76 -2.92 3.08
C VAL A 77 -7.43 -2.00 4.08
N ALA A 78 -8.58 -2.42 4.60
CA ALA A 78 -9.26 -1.70 5.65
C ALA A 78 -8.61 -2.01 7.00
N SER A 79 -8.58 -1.02 7.88
CA SER A 79 -8.09 -1.25 9.24
C SER A 79 -9.05 -2.18 9.99
N GLN A 80 -8.53 -2.88 10.98
CA GLN A 80 -9.34 -3.77 11.79
C GLN A 80 -10.49 -3.02 12.48
N LYS A 81 -10.23 -1.81 12.92
CA LYS A 81 -11.25 -0.96 13.52
C LYS A 81 -12.37 -0.66 12.52
N TYR A 82 -12.01 -0.35 11.29
CA TYR A 82 -12.96 -0.06 10.24
C TYR A 82 -13.83 -1.29 9.92
N LEU A 83 -13.21 -2.46 9.85
CA LEU A 83 -13.91 -3.71 9.62
C LEU A 83 -14.90 -4.03 10.74
N SER A 84 -14.54 -3.75 11.98
CA SER A 84 -15.43 -3.92 13.13
C SER A 84 -16.69 -3.07 13.00
N GLU A 85 -16.54 -1.83 12.54
CA GLU A 85 -17.68 -0.94 12.33
C GLU A 85 -18.57 -1.42 11.19
N CYS A 86 -17.97 -1.99 10.14
CA CYS A 86 -18.71 -2.47 8.98
C CYS A 86 -19.42 -3.80 9.20
N SER A 87 -18.97 -4.58 10.15
CA SER A 87 -19.49 -5.94 10.36
C SER A 87 -20.81 -6.00 11.11
N ASN A 88 -21.32 -4.88 11.57
CA ASN A 88 -22.61 -4.85 12.28
C ASN A 88 -23.79 -4.89 11.29
#